data_4b44664a1cc030215f90a64dfb060155
#
_entry.id   4b44664a1cc030215f90a64dfb060155
#
_cell.length_a   1.000
_cell.length_b   1.000
_cell.length_c   1.000
_cell.angle_alpha   90.00
_cell.angle_beta   90.00
_cell.angle_gamma   90.00
#
_symmetry.space_group_name_H-M   'P 1'
#
loop_
_entity.id
_entity.type
_entity.pdbx_description
1 polymer ?
#
loop_
_entity_poly.entity_id
_entity_poly.type
_entity_poly.pdbx_seq_one_letter_code
_entity_poly.pdbx_strand_id
1 'polypeptide(L)'
;MRRHLLEGAGALVLGAAVSPSVAGTAPKGPAAPAAARTGWFDDARFAIPAFEASHPEQPGRVRAIQDRVRADAALWARLQRLQPLQGAAVDAALARVHTGEHIRGIAVRHGAAIDTLARTAVGCALAAVQAVGRAGLTNAFVASRPPGHHARNSGREEGFCFYNNVAVATRHVQRVLGFERVLIVDWDYHHGNGTEHLFYEDGSVFYFSTFDADAYPRSGTAARIGAGAGRGTTLNHPLPAGASDDDVLTVYERSLVPAATRFDPEFVLVSAGFDSREGDTLGRFSFSDEGYRRMTRVVASIAARHCGGRLVSLLEGGYNLGGLASAAHAHVWALTEAALAMPR
;
A
#
# COMPACT_ATOMS: atom_id res chain seq x y z
N MET A 1 -24.83 29.63 73.23
CA MET A 1 -26.22 29.51 73.72
C MET A 1 -26.91 28.37 73.03
N ARG A 2 -27.44 27.40 73.83
CA ARG A 2 -28.45 26.35 73.57
C ARG A 2 -28.13 25.37 72.39
N ARG A 3 -27.71 24.09 72.60
CA ARG A 3 -28.38 22.91 73.21
C ARG A 3 -29.73 22.55 72.60
N HIS A 4 -29.79 21.34 71.99
CA HIS A 4 -30.65 20.17 72.19
C HIS A 4 -30.36 19.12 71.14
N LEU A 5 -29.87 17.94 71.41
CA LEU A 5 -30.38 16.70 72.03
C LEU A 5 -31.71 16.23 71.44
N LEU A 6 -31.70 15.04 70.81
CA LEU A 6 -32.33 13.77 71.24
C LEU A 6 -32.46 12.78 70.05
N GLU A 7 -31.96 11.57 70.26
CA GLU A 7 -32.63 10.25 70.25
C GLU A 7 -33.08 9.76 68.89
N GLY A 8 -32.73 8.65 68.31
CA GLY A 8 -32.54 7.31 68.87
C GLY A 8 -33.64 6.39 68.39
N ALA A 9 -33.38 5.54 67.36
CA ALA A 9 -34.19 4.37 67.12
C ALA A 9 -33.37 3.35 66.32
N GLY A 10 -33.09 2.20 66.90
CA GLY A 10 -32.47 1.07 66.31
C GLY A 10 -33.46 0.31 65.41
N ALA A 11 -33.01 -0.13 64.26
CA ALA A 11 -33.73 -1.08 63.43
C ALA A 11 -32.84 -2.32 63.21
N LEU A 12 -33.36 -3.45 63.67
CA LEU A 12 -32.83 -4.79 63.43
C LEU A 12 -32.91 -5.08 61.93
N VAL A 13 -31.78 -5.42 61.31
CA VAL A 13 -31.77 -5.96 59.93
C VAL A 13 -31.53 -7.46 60.01
N LEU A 14 -32.55 -8.21 59.62
CA LEU A 14 -32.47 -9.66 59.37
C LEU A 14 -31.55 -9.94 58.18
N GLY A 15 -30.49 -10.69 58.42
CA GLY A 15 -29.61 -11.17 57.37
C GLY A 15 -30.28 -12.25 56.53
N ALA A 16 -30.47 -11.98 55.26
CA ALA A 16 -30.83 -12.97 54.24
C ALA A 16 -29.55 -13.60 53.69
N ALA A 17 -29.36 -14.92 53.90
CA ALA A 17 -28.29 -15.69 53.32
C ALA A 17 -28.49 -15.81 51.81
N VAL A 18 -27.55 -15.23 51.02
CA VAL A 18 -27.51 -15.40 49.59
C VAL A 18 -26.66 -16.61 49.24
N SER A 19 -27.28 -17.66 48.68
CA SER A 19 -26.61 -18.83 48.17
C SER A 19 -25.79 -18.47 46.93
N PRO A 20 -24.56 -19.00 46.71
CA PRO A 20 -23.79 -18.75 45.52
C PRO A 20 -24.41 -19.45 44.32
N SER A 21 -24.83 -18.64 43.33
CA SER A 21 -25.27 -19.14 42.04
C SER A 21 -24.04 -19.67 41.28
N VAL A 22 -24.09 -20.97 40.96
CA VAL A 22 -23.11 -21.61 40.07
C VAL A 22 -23.35 -21.07 38.67
N ALA A 23 -22.43 -20.19 38.20
CA ALA A 23 -22.42 -19.72 36.84
C ALA A 23 -22.10 -20.89 35.89
N GLY A 24 -23.12 -21.41 35.24
CA GLY A 24 -22.96 -22.38 34.16
C GLY A 24 -22.18 -21.74 32.99
N THR A 25 -21.06 -22.37 32.63
CA THR A 25 -20.32 -22.02 31.41
C THR A 25 -21.21 -22.29 30.20
N ALA A 26 -21.65 -21.20 29.52
CA ALA A 26 -22.31 -21.32 28.23
C ALA A 26 -21.36 -21.99 27.23
N PRO A 27 -21.86 -22.87 26.35
CA PRO A 27 -21.04 -23.51 25.33
C PRO A 27 -20.49 -22.41 24.42
N LYS A 28 -19.17 -22.41 24.22
CA LYS A 28 -18.52 -21.57 23.22
C LYS A 28 -19.05 -21.98 21.85
N GLY A 29 -19.93 -21.19 21.27
CA GLY A 29 -20.31 -21.31 19.88
C GLY A 29 -19.06 -21.17 18.99
N PRO A 30 -19.12 -21.60 17.70
CA PRO A 30 -17.99 -21.48 16.80
C PRO A 30 -17.51 -20.03 16.80
N ALA A 31 -16.20 -19.83 16.99
CA ALA A 31 -15.60 -18.51 17.00
C ALA A 31 -15.99 -17.78 15.72
N ALA A 32 -16.49 -16.56 15.85
CA ALA A 32 -16.76 -15.70 14.70
C ALA A 32 -15.51 -15.67 13.80
N PRO A 33 -15.65 -15.71 12.46
CA PRO A 33 -14.50 -15.66 11.57
C PRO A 33 -13.67 -14.42 11.92
N ALA A 34 -12.34 -14.61 11.98
CA ALA A 34 -11.42 -13.52 12.29
C ALA A 34 -11.73 -12.35 11.36
N ALA A 35 -11.94 -11.14 11.92
CA ALA A 35 -12.27 -9.95 11.15
C ALA A 35 -11.24 -9.76 10.02
N ALA A 36 -11.70 -9.44 8.82
CA ALA A 36 -10.84 -9.13 7.68
C ALA A 36 -9.86 -8.01 8.06
N ARG A 37 -8.56 -8.24 7.83
CA ARG A 37 -7.48 -7.31 8.23
C ARG A 37 -6.70 -6.77 7.04
N THR A 38 -7.07 -7.18 5.82
CA THR A 38 -6.47 -6.72 4.55
C THR A 38 -7.50 -5.91 3.77
N GLY A 39 -7.15 -4.66 3.45
CA GLY A 39 -7.99 -3.77 2.66
C GLY A 39 -7.93 -4.08 1.17
N TRP A 40 -9.06 -3.86 0.48
CA TRP A 40 -9.24 -4.07 -0.95
C TRP A 40 -10.10 -2.97 -1.56
N PHE A 41 -9.79 -2.59 -2.81
CA PHE A 41 -10.56 -1.59 -3.56
C PHE A 41 -11.18 -2.18 -4.82
N ASP A 42 -12.40 -1.72 -5.10
CA ASP A 42 -13.20 -2.14 -6.25
C ASP A 42 -14.02 -0.93 -6.73
N ASP A 43 -13.50 -0.19 -7.72
CA ASP A 43 -14.13 1.04 -8.21
C ASP A 43 -14.40 0.95 -9.71
N ALA A 44 -15.66 1.21 -10.09
CA ALA A 44 -16.11 1.13 -11.48
C ALA A 44 -15.41 2.15 -12.39
N ARG A 45 -14.87 3.23 -11.86
CA ARG A 45 -14.13 4.25 -12.63
C ARG A 45 -12.86 3.70 -13.25
N PHE A 46 -12.29 2.60 -12.74
CA PHE A 46 -11.16 1.95 -13.38
C PHE A 46 -11.48 1.30 -14.73
N ALA A 47 -12.76 1.26 -15.14
CA ALA A 47 -13.16 0.90 -16.49
C ALA A 47 -13.01 2.05 -17.51
N ILE A 48 -12.73 3.29 -17.08
CA ILE A 48 -12.49 4.43 -17.97
C ILE A 48 -11.16 4.24 -18.71
N PRO A 49 -11.14 4.26 -20.07
CA PRO A 49 -9.88 4.18 -20.82
C PRO A 49 -9.12 5.52 -20.70
N ALA A 50 -7.82 5.44 -20.40
CA ALA A 50 -6.92 6.61 -20.39
C ALA A 50 -6.15 6.77 -21.71
N PHE A 51 -6.04 5.70 -22.47
CA PHE A 51 -5.28 5.60 -23.72
C PHE A 51 -6.11 4.88 -24.79
N GLU A 52 -5.54 4.72 -25.97
CA GLU A 52 -6.16 3.96 -27.07
C GLU A 52 -6.43 2.49 -26.69
N ALA A 53 -7.37 1.85 -27.36
CA ALA A 53 -7.82 0.49 -27.01
C ALA A 53 -6.70 -0.58 -27.07
N SER A 54 -5.70 -0.37 -27.92
CA SER A 54 -4.52 -1.26 -28.05
C SER A 54 -3.42 -0.98 -27.05
N HIS A 55 -3.56 0.07 -26.24
CA HIS A 55 -2.53 0.49 -25.30
C HIS A 55 -2.37 -0.53 -24.16
N PRO A 56 -1.13 -0.86 -23.73
CA PRO A 56 -0.90 -1.83 -22.67
C PRO A 56 -1.53 -1.41 -21.33
N GLU A 57 -1.50 -0.10 -21.01
CA GLU A 57 -2.22 0.43 -19.83
C GLU A 57 -3.72 0.57 -20.14
N GLN A 58 -4.50 -0.47 -19.90
CA GLN A 58 -5.90 -0.61 -20.26
C GLN A 58 -6.77 -1.03 -19.07
N PRO A 59 -8.10 -0.78 -19.12
CA PRO A 59 -9.04 -1.19 -18.07
C PRO A 59 -8.99 -2.68 -17.73
N GLY A 60 -8.65 -3.53 -18.70
CA GLY A 60 -8.50 -4.98 -18.54
C GLY A 60 -7.52 -5.39 -17.45
N ARG A 61 -6.52 -4.56 -17.14
CA ARG A 61 -5.52 -4.81 -16.10
C ARG A 61 -6.16 -4.98 -14.72
N VAL A 62 -6.90 -3.99 -14.28
CA VAL A 62 -7.59 -4.02 -12.97
C VAL A 62 -8.69 -5.08 -12.97
N ARG A 63 -9.44 -5.20 -14.08
CA ARG A 63 -10.48 -6.21 -14.22
C ARG A 63 -9.94 -7.63 -14.05
N ALA A 64 -8.84 -7.97 -14.71
CA ALA A 64 -8.22 -9.30 -14.61
C ALA A 64 -7.83 -9.66 -13.17
N ILE A 65 -7.25 -8.70 -12.43
CA ILE A 65 -6.93 -8.89 -11.01
C ILE A 65 -8.21 -9.10 -10.18
N GLN A 66 -9.22 -8.26 -10.38
CA GLN A 66 -10.49 -8.34 -9.65
C GLN A 66 -11.20 -9.67 -9.89
N ASP A 67 -11.29 -10.11 -11.13
CA ASP A 67 -11.94 -11.37 -11.49
C ASP A 67 -11.19 -12.56 -10.87
N ARG A 68 -9.87 -12.56 -10.91
CA ARG A 68 -9.03 -13.61 -10.31
C ARG A 68 -9.18 -13.68 -8.80
N VAL A 69 -9.17 -12.54 -8.10
CA VAL A 69 -9.29 -12.48 -6.65
C VAL A 69 -10.70 -12.84 -6.20
N ARG A 70 -11.74 -12.40 -6.90
CA ARG A 70 -13.14 -12.75 -6.61
C ARG A 70 -13.45 -14.22 -6.84
N ALA A 71 -12.81 -14.84 -7.83
CA ALA A 71 -12.98 -16.27 -8.11
C ALA A 71 -12.43 -17.17 -6.98
N ASP A 72 -11.52 -16.66 -6.14
CA ASP A 72 -11.02 -17.33 -4.94
C ASP A 72 -11.88 -16.94 -3.73
N ALA A 73 -12.93 -17.70 -3.46
CA ALA A 73 -13.85 -17.42 -2.37
C ALA A 73 -13.19 -17.35 -0.99
N ALA A 74 -12.13 -18.17 -0.77
CA ALA A 74 -11.40 -18.19 0.50
C ALA A 74 -10.59 -16.91 0.71
N LEU A 75 -9.94 -16.40 -0.34
CA LEU A 75 -9.25 -15.12 -0.32
C LEU A 75 -10.26 -13.98 -0.20
N TRP A 76 -11.29 -13.96 -1.04
CA TRP A 76 -12.30 -12.90 -1.08
C TRP A 76 -12.97 -12.65 0.26
N ALA A 77 -13.26 -13.72 1.02
CA ALA A 77 -13.84 -13.62 2.35
C ALA A 77 -12.93 -12.96 3.41
N ARG A 78 -11.62 -12.85 3.13
CA ARG A 78 -10.62 -12.25 4.04
C ARG A 78 -10.36 -10.77 3.75
N LEU A 79 -10.95 -10.22 2.70
CA LEU A 79 -10.71 -8.85 2.25
C LEU A 79 -11.81 -7.91 2.74
N GLN A 80 -11.42 -6.78 3.31
CA GLN A 80 -12.32 -5.68 3.63
C GLN A 80 -12.38 -4.70 2.47
N ARG A 81 -13.54 -4.58 1.85
CA ARG A 81 -13.75 -3.61 0.77
C ARG A 81 -13.76 -2.19 1.30
N LEU A 82 -13.00 -1.32 0.67
CA LEU A 82 -12.85 0.08 0.99
C LEU A 82 -13.33 0.95 -0.18
N GLN A 83 -13.69 2.19 0.13
CA GLN A 83 -14.09 3.18 -0.86
C GLN A 83 -13.02 4.28 -0.96
N PRO A 84 -12.73 4.82 -2.17
CA PRO A 84 -11.76 5.89 -2.34
C PRO A 84 -12.23 7.20 -1.71
N LEU A 85 -11.30 7.99 -1.19
CA LEU A 85 -11.54 9.39 -0.87
C LEU A 85 -11.76 10.19 -2.17
N GLN A 86 -12.48 11.30 -2.08
CA GLN A 86 -12.85 12.15 -3.23
C GLN A 86 -12.82 13.64 -2.87
N GLY A 87 -12.91 14.49 -3.89
CA GLY A 87 -13.08 15.93 -3.76
C GLY A 87 -11.93 16.59 -3.00
N ALA A 88 -12.26 17.52 -2.12
CA ALA A 88 -11.28 18.38 -1.42
C ALA A 88 -10.18 17.61 -0.68
N ALA A 89 -10.44 16.39 -0.22
CA ALA A 89 -9.43 15.57 0.44
C ALA A 89 -8.32 15.13 -0.53
N VAL A 90 -8.70 14.77 -1.77
CA VAL A 90 -7.77 14.42 -2.84
C VAL A 90 -7.03 15.65 -3.34
N ASP A 91 -7.73 16.79 -3.53
CA ASP A 91 -7.11 18.05 -3.95
C ASP A 91 -6.03 18.50 -2.96
N ALA A 92 -6.34 18.49 -1.68
CA ALA A 92 -5.39 18.86 -0.64
C ALA A 92 -4.20 17.89 -0.54
N ALA A 93 -4.40 16.61 -0.83
CA ALA A 93 -3.32 15.62 -0.85
C ALA A 93 -2.41 15.80 -2.07
N LEU A 94 -2.97 15.99 -3.26
CA LEU A 94 -2.22 16.28 -4.49
C LEU A 94 -1.34 17.51 -4.34
N ALA A 95 -1.86 18.59 -3.76
CA ALA A 95 -1.13 19.85 -3.56
C ALA A 95 0.07 19.72 -2.59
N ARG A 96 0.22 18.63 -1.84
CA ARG A 96 1.40 18.37 -1.01
C ARG A 96 2.58 17.79 -1.77
N VAL A 97 2.35 17.30 -2.98
CA VAL A 97 3.35 16.61 -3.81
C VAL A 97 3.50 17.27 -5.16
N HIS A 98 2.39 17.58 -5.80
CA HIS A 98 2.36 18.13 -7.14
C HIS A 98 2.10 19.64 -7.14
N THR A 99 2.81 20.34 -8.03
CA THR A 99 2.60 21.77 -8.23
C THR A 99 1.21 22.05 -8.84
N GLY A 100 0.65 23.20 -8.55
CA GLY A 100 -0.61 23.61 -9.18
C GLY A 100 -0.53 23.65 -10.72
N GLU A 101 0.65 23.91 -11.29
CA GLU A 101 0.89 23.84 -12.73
C GLU A 101 0.77 22.41 -13.25
N HIS A 102 1.38 21.43 -12.56
CA HIS A 102 1.27 20.02 -12.93
C HIS A 102 -0.20 19.55 -12.89
N ILE A 103 -0.91 19.82 -11.79
CA ILE A 103 -2.31 19.40 -11.62
C ILE A 103 -3.20 20.00 -12.73
N ARG A 104 -3.05 21.31 -13.01
CA ARG A 104 -3.78 21.94 -14.11
C ARG A 104 -3.37 21.40 -15.48
N GLY A 105 -2.07 21.14 -15.66
CA GLY A 105 -1.52 20.60 -16.90
C GLY A 105 -2.14 19.23 -17.25
N ILE A 106 -2.28 18.32 -16.28
CA ILE A 106 -2.94 17.02 -16.46
C ILE A 106 -4.40 17.21 -16.88
N ALA A 107 -5.18 18.00 -16.15
CA ALA A 107 -6.59 18.22 -16.44
C ALA A 107 -6.81 18.84 -17.84
N VAL A 108 -5.98 19.82 -18.23
CA VAL A 108 -6.10 20.52 -19.53
C VAL A 108 -5.67 19.63 -20.70
N ARG A 109 -4.55 18.87 -20.56
CA ARG A 109 -3.99 18.08 -21.67
C ARG A 109 -4.74 16.79 -21.91
N HIS A 110 -5.22 16.14 -20.84
CA HIS A 110 -5.77 14.80 -20.90
C HIS A 110 -7.31 14.77 -20.68
N GLY A 111 -7.90 15.87 -20.25
CA GLY A 111 -9.34 16.01 -20.07
C GLY A 111 -9.86 15.48 -18.73
N ALA A 112 -11.11 15.87 -18.43
CA ALA A 112 -11.71 15.62 -17.13
C ALA A 112 -11.90 14.13 -16.78
N ALA A 113 -12.14 13.27 -17.77
CA ALA A 113 -12.32 11.84 -17.54
C ALA A 113 -11.02 11.17 -17.03
N ILE A 114 -9.90 11.49 -17.64
CA ILE A 114 -8.59 10.97 -17.27
C ILE A 114 -8.13 11.56 -15.93
N ASP A 115 -8.31 12.87 -15.72
CA ASP A 115 -8.04 13.49 -14.41
C ASP A 115 -8.87 12.84 -13.30
N THR A 116 -10.15 12.56 -13.55
CA THR A 116 -11.02 11.85 -12.59
C THR A 116 -10.51 10.44 -12.30
N LEU A 117 -10.09 9.71 -13.32
CA LEU A 117 -9.51 8.37 -13.16
C LEU A 117 -8.24 8.41 -12.31
N ALA A 118 -7.30 9.30 -12.63
CA ALA A 118 -6.05 9.45 -11.90
C ALA A 118 -6.27 9.89 -10.44
N ARG A 119 -7.21 10.82 -10.20
CA ARG A 119 -7.64 11.22 -8.85
C ARG A 119 -8.30 10.09 -8.08
N THR A 120 -9.00 9.18 -8.77
CA THR A 120 -9.58 8.00 -8.12
C THR A 120 -8.47 7.06 -7.62
N ALA A 121 -7.41 6.83 -8.39
CA ALA A 121 -6.26 6.04 -7.94
C ALA A 121 -5.62 6.66 -6.69
N VAL A 122 -5.38 7.97 -6.69
CA VAL A 122 -4.92 8.71 -5.50
C VAL A 122 -5.90 8.54 -4.34
N GLY A 123 -7.20 8.69 -4.57
CA GLY A 123 -8.24 8.54 -3.54
C GLY A 123 -8.26 7.15 -2.89
N CYS A 124 -8.00 6.08 -3.68
CA CYS A 124 -7.83 4.73 -3.16
C CYS A 124 -6.58 4.62 -2.29
N ALA A 125 -5.45 5.16 -2.73
CA ALA A 125 -4.21 5.17 -1.97
C ALA A 125 -4.38 5.88 -0.61
N LEU A 126 -5.03 7.05 -0.60
CA LEU A 126 -5.33 7.80 0.62
C LEU A 126 -6.23 7.02 1.58
N ALA A 127 -7.30 6.41 1.07
CA ALA A 127 -8.22 5.61 1.89
C ALA A 127 -7.51 4.38 2.47
N ALA A 128 -6.62 3.74 1.70
CA ALA A 128 -5.83 2.60 2.15
C ALA A 128 -4.91 2.98 3.32
N VAL A 129 -4.12 4.04 3.18
CA VAL A 129 -3.22 4.46 4.26
C VAL A 129 -3.97 4.94 5.50
N GLN A 130 -5.15 5.55 5.35
CA GLN A 130 -6.01 5.90 6.48
C GLN A 130 -6.54 4.66 7.21
N ALA A 131 -7.03 3.66 6.46
CA ALA A 131 -7.57 2.44 7.03
C ALA A 131 -6.49 1.64 7.79
N VAL A 132 -5.26 1.60 7.27
CA VAL A 132 -4.13 0.93 7.91
C VAL A 132 -3.58 1.75 9.08
N GLY A 133 -3.45 3.06 8.93
CA GLY A 133 -2.88 3.94 9.95
C GLY A 133 -3.79 4.24 11.14
N ARG A 134 -5.12 4.21 10.96
CA ARG A 134 -6.10 4.61 11.99
C ARG A 134 -7.10 3.54 12.39
N ALA A 135 -7.52 2.69 11.47
CA ALA A 135 -8.76 1.95 11.60
C ALA A 135 -8.63 0.45 11.86
N GLY A 136 -7.44 -0.01 12.20
CA GLY A 136 -7.27 -1.40 12.63
C GLY A 136 -7.10 -2.43 11.50
N LEU A 137 -6.95 -2.01 10.24
CA LEU A 137 -6.42 -2.88 9.20
C LEU A 137 -4.91 -3.02 9.35
N THR A 138 -4.40 -4.21 9.10
CA THR A 138 -2.95 -4.47 9.13
C THR A 138 -2.30 -4.00 7.85
N ASN A 139 -2.92 -4.31 6.71
CA ASN A 139 -2.40 -3.93 5.39
C ASN A 139 -3.52 -3.73 4.37
N ALA A 140 -3.15 -3.27 3.16
CA ALA A 140 -4.08 -3.14 2.06
C ALA A 140 -3.38 -3.30 0.71
N PHE A 141 -4.09 -3.81 -0.31
CA PHE A 141 -3.70 -3.73 -1.70
C PHE A 141 -4.67 -2.87 -2.50
N VAL A 142 -4.13 -1.93 -3.25
CA VAL A 142 -4.88 -0.99 -4.10
C VAL A 142 -4.70 -1.41 -5.55
N ALA A 143 -5.61 -2.23 -6.06
CA ALA A 143 -5.68 -2.60 -7.46
C ALA A 143 -6.28 -1.44 -8.27
N SER A 144 -5.53 -0.37 -8.47
CA SER A 144 -5.95 0.85 -9.16
C SER A 144 -5.17 1.10 -10.44
N ARG A 145 -5.68 1.97 -11.29
CA ARG A 145 -5.03 2.53 -12.47
C ARG A 145 -5.43 3.99 -12.64
N PRO A 146 -4.62 4.82 -13.30
CA PRO A 146 -3.29 4.56 -13.88
C PRO A 146 -2.21 4.35 -12.81
N PRO A 147 -1.00 3.85 -13.18
CA PRO A 147 0.17 3.81 -12.31
C PRO A 147 0.65 5.21 -11.92
N GLY A 148 1.65 5.29 -11.02
CA GLY A 148 2.06 6.59 -10.50
C GLY A 148 3.57 6.83 -10.38
N HIS A 149 4.40 5.83 -10.27
CA HIS A 149 5.79 5.96 -9.83
C HIS A 149 6.72 6.75 -10.77
N HIS A 150 6.33 6.97 -12.03
CA HIS A 150 7.08 7.83 -12.96
C HIS A 150 6.69 9.31 -12.89
N ALA A 151 5.52 9.65 -12.34
CA ALA A 151 5.02 11.03 -12.37
C ALA A 151 5.88 11.96 -11.52
N ARG A 152 6.36 13.03 -12.18
CA ARG A 152 7.04 14.17 -11.56
C ARG A 152 6.12 15.40 -11.59
N ASN A 153 6.69 16.60 -11.72
CA ASN A 153 5.96 17.86 -11.85
C ASN A 153 6.12 18.49 -13.24
N SER A 154 5.97 17.67 -14.30
CA SER A 154 6.19 18.07 -15.69
C SER A 154 4.96 18.68 -16.37
N GLY A 155 3.79 18.63 -15.75
CA GLY A 155 2.52 19.08 -16.32
C GLY A 155 1.94 18.14 -17.37
N ARG A 156 2.46 16.94 -17.51
CA ARG A 156 2.05 15.92 -18.48
C ARG A 156 2.19 14.50 -17.90
N GLU A 157 1.64 13.54 -18.61
CA GLU A 157 1.84 12.11 -18.37
C GLU A 157 3.31 11.74 -18.58
N GLU A 158 3.83 10.82 -17.76
CA GLU A 158 5.17 10.23 -17.85
C GLU A 158 5.08 8.74 -17.54
N GLY A 159 5.44 7.87 -18.51
CA GLY A 159 5.40 6.42 -18.31
C GLY A 159 4.04 5.90 -17.87
N PHE A 160 2.97 6.36 -18.50
CA PHE A 160 1.57 6.07 -18.17
C PHE A 160 1.07 6.67 -16.83
N CYS A 161 1.93 7.37 -16.10
CA CYS A 161 1.66 7.95 -14.79
C CYS A 161 1.26 9.43 -14.90
N PHE A 162 0.19 9.82 -14.22
CA PHE A 162 -0.32 11.20 -14.18
C PHE A 162 -0.03 11.86 -12.84
N TYR A 163 -0.32 11.20 -11.73
CA TYR A 163 0.02 11.60 -10.37
C TYR A 163 0.82 10.50 -9.70
N ASN A 164 1.76 10.87 -8.84
CA ASN A 164 2.55 9.91 -8.11
C ASN A 164 1.77 9.39 -6.89
N ASN A 165 1.07 8.28 -7.09
CA ASN A 165 0.16 7.70 -6.10
C ASN A 165 0.86 7.40 -4.78
N VAL A 166 2.05 6.76 -4.82
CA VAL A 166 2.81 6.39 -3.63
C VAL A 166 3.38 7.61 -2.92
N ALA A 167 3.81 8.64 -3.65
CA ALA A 167 4.30 9.87 -3.05
C ALA A 167 3.19 10.66 -2.35
N VAL A 168 2.00 10.74 -2.97
CA VAL A 168 0.84 11.37 -2.33
C VAL A 168 0.41 10.62 -1.07
N ALA A 169 0.40 9.28 -1.12
CA ALA A 169 0.15 8.44 0.05
C ALA A 169 1.21 8.68 1.14
N THR A 170 2.50 8.75 0.79
CA THR A 170 3.60 9.03 1.72
C THR A 170 3.40 10.35 2.45
N ARG A 171 3.13 11.43 1.72
CA ARG A 171 2.89 12.75 2.37
C ARG A 171 1.63 12.75 3.22
N HIS A 172 0.62 11.97 2.85
CA HIS A 172 -0.57 11.82 3.70
C HIS A 172 -0.26 11.06 5.00
N VAL A 173 0.53 9.98 4.92
CA VAL A 173 1.03 9.24 6.09
C VAL A 173 1.79 10.17 7.03
N GLN A 174 2.65 11.02 6.51
CA GLN A 174 3.45 11.94 7.30
C GLN A 174 2.63 13.11 7.87
N ARG A 175 1.86 13.81 7.03
CA ARG A 175 1.24 15.10 7.39
C ARG A 175 -0.14 14.97 8.04
N VAL A 176 -0.82 13.86 7.84
CA VAL A 176 -2.19 13.64 8.33
C VAL A 176 -2.27 12.54 9.38
N LEU A 177 -1.45 11.48 9.23
CA LEU A 177 -1.43 10.38 10.18
C LEU A 177 -0.34 10.52 11.25
N GLY A 178 0.67 11.37 11.03
CA GLY A 178 1.70 11.70 12.02
C GLY A 178 2.86 10.70 12.11
N PHE A 179 3.02 9.81 11.13
CA PHE A 179 4.21 8.95 11.03
C PHE A 179 5.32 9.70 10.31
N GLU A 180 6.53 9.64 10.83
CA GLU A 180 7.66 10.41 10.28
C GLU A 180 8.43 9.64 9.20
N ARG A 181 8.83 8.39 9.49
CA ARG A 181 9.71 7.60 8.63
C ARG A 181 8.90 6.62 7.76
N VAL A 182 8.96 6.82 6.46
CA VAL A 182 8.24 5.97 5.49
C VAL A 182 9.22 5.24 4.59
N LEU A 183 9.14 3.91 4.54
CA LEU A 183 9.84 3.08 3.57
C LEU A 183 8.96 2.88 2.35
N ILE A 184 9.49 3.19 1.16
CA ILE A 184 8.89 2.85 -0.13
C ILE A 184 9.73 1.75 -0.77
N VAL A 185 9.11 0.61 -1.07
CA VAL A 185 9.70 -0.49 -1.83
C VAL A 185 9.06 -0.50 -3.21
N ASP A 186 9.86 -0.33 -4.25
CA ASP A 186 9.43 -0.32 -5.63
C ASP A 186 10.00 -1.53 -6.35
N TRP A 187 9.15 -2.47 -6.74
CA TRP A 187 9.54 -3.68 -7.48
C TRP A 187 8.96 -3.75 -8.89
N ASP A 188 8.44 -2.60 -9.38
CA ASP A 188 8.11 -2.48 -10.79
C ASP A 188 9.35 -2.78 -11.65
N TYR A 189 9.13 -3.32 -12.84
CA TYR A 189 10.22 -3.59 -13.77
C TYR A 189 10.98 -2.34 -14.19
N HIS A 190 10.27 -1.20 -14.21
CA HIS A 190 10.82 0.09 -14.58
C HIS A 190 11.28 0.87 -13.34
N HIS A 191 12.36 1.62 -13.45
CA HIS A 191 12.80 2.50 -12.38
C HIS A 191 11.76 3.59 -12.07
N GLY A 192 11.30 3.69 -10.83
CA GLY A 192 10.35 4.70 -10.37
C GLY A 192 10.99 6.09 -10.23
N ASN A 193 11.45 6.64 -11.36
CA ASN A 193 12.20 7.90 -11.41
C ASN A 193 11.44 9.11 -10.85
N GLY A 194 10.11 9.07 -10.90
CA GLY A 194 9.27 10.11 -10.30
C GLY A 194 9.33 10.06 -8.78
N THR A 195 9.20 8.88 -8.19
CA THR A 195 9.30 8.68 -6.74
C THR A 195 10.70 9.02 -6.24
N GLU A 196 11.76 8.53 -6.90
CA GLU A 196 13.13 8.91 -6.56
C GLU A 196 13.31 10.43 -6.59
N HIS A 197 12.87 11.10 -7.65
CA HIS A 197 13.00 12.54 -7.81
C HIS A 197 12.33 13.33 -6.68
N LEU A 198 11.12 12.93 -6.29
CA LEU A 198 10.32 13.64 -5.28
C LEU A 198 10.88 13.52 -3.86
N PHE A 199 11.66 12.47 -3.59
CA PHE A 199 12.21 12.21 -2.25
C PHE A 199 13.75 12.23 -2.20
N TYR A 200 14.43 12.63 -3.27
CA TYR A 200 15.89 12.50 -3.40
C TYR A 200 16.68 13.26 -2.32
N GLU A 201 16.12 14.35 -1.79
CA GLU A 201 16.72 15.16 -0.73
C GLU A 201 16.01 15.03 0.63
N ASP A 202 15.11 14.05 0.76
CA ASP A 202 14.27 13.88 1.95
C ASP A 202 14.71 12.68 2.80
N GLY A 203 15.38 12.95 3.92
CA GLY A 203 15.84 11.93 4.85
C GLY A 203 14.75 11.19 5.64
N SER A 204 13.49 11.64 5.54
CA SER A 204 12.35 11.01 6.20
C SER A 204 11.69 9.91 5.35
N VAL A 205 12.11 9.75 4.08
CA VAL A 205 11.60 8.72 3.17
C VAL A 205 12.76 7.88 2.64
N PHE A 206 12.71 6.58 2.89
CA PHE A 206 13.67 5.64 2.31
C PHE A 206 13.05 5.02 1.04
N TYR A 207 13.67 5.26 -0.11
CA TYR A 207 13.27 4.70 -1.39
C TYR A 207 14.22 3.55 -1.78
N PHE A 208 13.65 2.35 -1.94
CA PHE A 208 14.34 1.17 -2.43
C PHE A 208 13.69 0.71 -3.75
N SER A 209 14.50 0.45 -4.79
CA SER A 209 13.98 0.01 -6.08
C SER A 209 14.86 -1.07 -6.71
N THR A 210 14.19 -2.10 -7.28
CA THR A 210 14.80 -3.11 -8.16
C THR A 210 14.17 -2.98 -9.55
N PHE A 211 14.97 -2.86 -10.60
CA PHE A 211 14.50 -2.54 -11.96
C PHE A 211 15.51 -2.96 -13.03
N ASP A 212 15.10 -3.00 -14.31
CA ASP A 212 16.01 -3.15 -15.45
C ASP A 212 16.54 -1.77 -15.88
N ALA A 213 17.86 -1.57 -15.76
CA ALA A 213 18.52 -0.28 -16.08
C ALA A 213 18.46 0.07 -17.58
N ASP A 214 18.30 -0.91 -18.45
CA ASP A 214 18.23 -0.73 -19.89
C ASP A 214 16.81 -0.42 -20.39
N ALA A 215 15.80 -0.62 -19.50
CA ALA A 215 14.41 -0.31 -19.78
C ALA A 215 14.11 1.19 -19.59
N TYR A 216 12.92 1.61 -19.98
CA TYR A 216 12.41 2.95 -19.66
C TYR A 216 12.48 3.20 -18.15
N PRO A 217 12.80 4.38 -17.66
CA PRO A 217 13.25 5.59 -18.36
C PRO A 217 14.78 5.68 -18.54
N ARG A 218 15.51 4.57 -18.38
CA ARG A 218 16.98 4.48 -18.43
C ARG A 218 17.66 5.40 -17.39
N SER A 219 17.18 5.33 -16.17
CA SER A 219 17.66 6.09 -15.03
C SER A 219 17.82 5.18 -13.80
N GLY A 220 18.31 5.69 -12.68
CA GLY A 220 18.43 4.93 -11.45
C GLY A 220 19.69 4.09 -11.38
N THR A 221 20.86 4.72 -11.34
CA THR A 221 22.11 3.97 -11.09
C THR A 221 22.30 3.69 -9.60
N ALA A 222 23.05 2.64 -9.25
CA ALA A 222 23.41 2.33 -7.85
C ALA A 222 24.20 3.46 -7.16
N ALA A 223 24.84 4.36 -7.92
CA ALA A 223 25.54 5.53 -7.40
C ALA A 223 24.58 6.66 -6.93
N ARG A 224 23.31 6.60 -7.30
CA ARG A 224 22.30 7.56 -6.85
C ARG A 224 21.77 7.15 -5.49
N ILE A 225 22.31 7.78 -4.46
CA ILE A 225 22.04 7.42 -3.04
C ILE A 225 21.29 8.51 -2.28
N GLY A 226 20.68 9.48 -2.97
CA GLY A 226 20.10 10.68 -2.37
C GLY A 226 21.10 11.82 -2.24
N ALA A 227 20.61 13.02 -1.89
CA ALA A 227 21.40 14.23 -1.69
C ALA A 227 20.90 15.00 -0.45
N GLY A 228 21.70 15.95 0.03
CA GLY A 228 21.33 16.75 1.20
C GLY A 228 20.95 15.91 2.40
N ALA A 229 19.78 16.18 2.98
CA ALA A 229 19.22 15.42 4.10
C ALA A 229 18.84 13.98 3.71
N GLY A 230 18.56 13.72 2.43
CA GLY A 230 18.21 12.40 1.90
C GLY A 230 19.42 11.55 1.49
N ARG A 231 20.66 12.00 1.77
CA ARG A 231 21.84 11.21 1.41
C ARG A 231 21.86 9.89 2.18
N GLY A 232 21.84 8.77 1.44
CA GLY A 232 21.81 7.41 1.99
C GLY A 232 20.39 6.85 2.17
N THR A 233 19.35 7.59 1.76
CA THR A 233 17.95 7.11 1.81
C THR A 233 17.39 6.71 0.45
N THR A 234 18.20 6.70 -0.60
CA THR A 234 17.89 6.10 -1.90
C THR A 234 18.79 4.89 -2.12
N LEU A 235 18.21 3.76 -2.47
CA LEU A 235 18.91 2.50 -2.70
C LEU A 235 18.39 1.83 -3.98
N ASN A 236 19.12 2.05 -5.07
CA ASN A 236 18.83 1.53 -6.40
C ASN A 236 19.58 0.24 -6.69
N HIS A 237 18.87 -0.80 -7.07
CA HIS A 237 19.42 -2.09 -7.50
C HIS A 237 19.01 -2.43 -8.93
N PRO A 238 19.78 -1.99 -9.94
CA PRO A 238 19.56 -2.45 -11.30
C PRO A 238 19.85 -3.95 -11.40
N LEU A 239 18.92 -4.67 -12.02
CA LEU A 239 19.02 -6.11 -12.29
C LEU A 239 19.21 -6.35 -13.78
N PRO A 240 19.91 -7.42 -14.19
CA PRO A 240 20.04 -7.76 -15.60
C PRO A 240 18.73 -8.31 -16.17
N ALA A 241 18.53 -8.19 -17.48
CA ALA A 241 17.44 -8.85 -18.17
C ALA A 241 17.48 -10.37 -17.90
N GLY A 242 16.30 -10.96 -17.67
CA GLY A 242 16.18 -12.37 -17.28
C GLY A 242 16.42 -12.65 -15.79
N ALA A 243 16.62 -11.62 -14.94
CA ALA A 243 16.74 -11.81 -13.50
C ALA A 243 15.61 -12.68 -12.95
N SER A 244 15.97 -13.59 -12.06
CA SER A 244 15.09 -14.61 -11.47
C SER A 244 14.60 -14.22 -10.07
N ASP A 245 13.72 -15.04 -9.50
CA ASP A 245 13.28 -14.93 -8.10
C ASP A 245 14.46 -14.92 -7.13
N ASP A 246 15.46 -15.78 -7.34
CA ASP A 246 16.62 -15.87 -6.42
C ASP A 246 17.53 -14.64 -6.52
N ASP A 247 17.64 -14.02 -7.69
CA ASP A 247 18.38 -12.77 -7.87
C ASP A 247 17.76 -11.64 -7.06
N VAL A 248 16.45 -11.40 -7.23
CA VAL A 248 15.76 -10.33 -6.51
C VAL A 248 15.69 -10.59 -5.01
N LEU A 249 15.44 -11.82 -4.59
CA LEU A 249 15.36 -12.15 -3.16
C LEU A 249 16.72 -12.02 -2.46
N THR A 250 17.81 -12.33 -3.16
CA THR A 250 19.16 -12.06 -2.65
C THR A 250 19.38 -10.57 -2.38
N VAL A 251 18.90 -9.69 -3.28
CA VAL A 251 18.95 -8.23 -3.08
C VAL A 251 18.09 -7.81 -1.90
N TYR A 252 16.89 -8.38 -1.74
CA TYR A 252 16.01 -8.08 -0.61
C TYR A 252 16.65 -8.45 0.72
N GLU A 253 17.22 -9.66 0.82
CA GLU A 253 17.81 -10.15 2.05
C GLU A 253 19.11 -9.41 2.42
N ARG A 254 19.97 -9.15 1.42
CA ARG A 254 21.29 -8.56 1.66
C ARG A 254 21.31 -7.04 1.68
N SER A 255 20.32 -6.38 1.07
CA SER A 255 20.31 -4.92 0.94
C SER A 255 19.08 -4.28 1.56
N LEU A 256 17.85 -4.69 1.19
CA LEU A 256 16.62 -4.08 1.71
C LEU A 256 16.47 -4.31 3.21
N VAL A 257 16.55 -5.54 3.68
CA VAL A 257 16.33 -5.87 5.11
C VAL A 257 17.32 -5.14 6.02
N PRO A 258 18.64 -5.13 5.77
CA PRO A 258 19.58 -4.35 6.59
C PRO A 258 19.35 -2.84 6.50
N ALA A 259 18.98 -2.31 5.33
CA ALA A 259 18.70 -0.89 5.16
C ALA A 259 17.43 -0.48 5.91
N ALA A 260 16.35 -1.25 5.79
CA ALA A 260 15.11 -1.02 6.53
C ALA A 260 15.32 -1.11 8.04
N THR A 261 16.16 -2.04 8.51
CA THR A 261 16.51 -2.16 9.95
C THR A 261 17.23 -0.92 10.48
N ARG A 262 18.13 -0.32 9.69
CA ARG A 262 18.80 0.93 10.08
C ARG A 262 17.90 2.15 10.01
N PHE A 263 17.01 2.20 9.02
CA PHE A 263 16.09 3.31 8.82
C PHE A 263 14.94 3.31 9.83
N ASP A 264 14.54 2.13 10.32
CA ASP A 264 13.48 1.91 11.30
C ASP A 264 12.14 2.57 10.89
N PRO A 265 11.49 2.11 9.79
CA PRO A 265 10.31 2.74 9.25
C PRO A 265 9.11 2.61 10.18
N GLU A 266 8.25 3.64 10.20
CA GLU A 266 6.98 3.66 10.92
C GLU A 266 5.79 3.28 10.04
N PHE A 267 6.00 3.28 8.71
CA PHE A 267 5.03 2.86 7.70
C PHE A 267 5.75 2.33 6.46
N VAL A 268 5.20 1.28 5.83
CA VAL A 268 5.74 0.70 4.59
C VAL A 268 4.74 0.90 3.46
N LEU A 269 5.23 1.44 2.34
CA LEU A 269 4.49 1.53 1.09
C LEU A 269 5.20 0.70 0.02
N VAL A 270 4.42 0.15 -0.92
CA VAL A 270 4.95 -0.63 -2.03
C VAL A 270 4.39 -0.09 -3.33
N SER A 271 5.28 0.31 -4.26
CA SER A 271 4.96 0.45 -5.68
C SER A 271 5.04 -0.94 -6.30
N ALA A 272 3.87 -1.57 -6.47
CA ALA A 272 3.74 -2.97 -6.83
C ALA A 272 3.47 -3.13 -8.32
N GLY A 273 4.53 -3.07 -9.14
CA GLY A 273 4.49 -3.50 -10.53
C GLY A 273 4.54 -5.02 -10.65
N PHE A 274 3.84 -5.57 -11.61
CA PHE A 274 3.84 -6.99 -11.94
C PHE A 274 4.37 -7.26 -13.35
N ASP A 275 4.98 -6.28 -13.97
CA ASP A 275 5.68 -6.37 -15.25
C ASP A 275 7.07 -7.01 -15.18
N SER A 276 7.59 -7.23 -13.98
CA SER A 276 8.73 -8.11 -13.72
C SER A 276 8.37 -9.61 -13.81
N ARG A 277 7.06 -9.95 -13.92
CA ARG A 277 6.61 -11.35 -14.01
C ARG A 277 6.98 -11.94 -15.36
N GLU A 278 7.46 -13.20 -15.36
CA GLU A 278 7.78 -13.96 -16.58
C GLU A 278 6.62 -13.90 -17.58
N GLY A 279 6.97 -13.57 -18.83
CA GLY A 279 6.01 -13.44 -19.93
C GLY A 279 5.22 -12.15 -19.95
N ASP A 280 5.61 -11.12 -19.22
CA ASP A 280 5.04 -9.79 -19.38
C ASP A 280 5.37 -9.21 -20.77
N THR A 281 4.54 -8.28 -21.23
CA THR A 281 4.71 -7.71 -22.59
C THR A 281 5.70 -6.55 -22.64
N LEU A 282 6.01 -5.94 -21.52
CA LEU A 282 6.96 -4.82 -21.42
C LEU A 282 8.17 -5.15 -20.54
N GLY A 283 8.09 -6.17 -19.70
CA GLY A 283 9.17 -6.63 -18.84
C GLY A 283 9.94 -7.83 -19.41
N ARG A 284 11.17 -8.02 -18.97
CA ARG A 284 12.07 -9.11 -19.39
C ARG A 284 12.68 -9.88 -18.23
N PHE A 285 12.19 -9.68 -17.00
CA PHE A 285 12.56 -10.52 -15.87
C PHE A 285 11.79 -11.85 -15.90
N SER A 286 12.21 -12.78 -15.08
CA SER A 286 11.63 -14.12 -14.98
C SER A 286 11.05 -14.40 -13.60
N PHE A 287 10.41 -13.37 -12.99
CA PHE A 287 9.80 -13.55 -11.68
C PHE A 287 8.55 -14.43 -11.78
N SER A 288 8.46 -15.41 -10.89
CA SER A 288 7.29 -16.26 -10.77
C SER A 288 6.24 -15.67 -9.83
N ASP A 289 5.04 -16.24 -9.84
CA ASP A 289 4.00 -15.90 -8.86
C ASP A 289 4.46 -16.18 -7.42
N GLU A 290 5.26 -17.26 -7.22
CA GLU A 290 5.87 -17.55 -5.91
C GLU A 290 6.98 -16.55 -5.55
N GLY A 291 7.74 -16.04 -6.52
CA GLY A 291 8.68 -14.94 -6.34
C GLY A 291 8.00 -13.70 -5.73
N TYR A 292 6.88 -13.27 -6.30
CA TYR A 292 6.07 -12.17 -5.74
C TYR A 292 5.54 -12.47 -4.34
N ARG A 293 5.12 -13.71 -4.08
CA ARG A 293 4.70 -14.15 -2.76
C ARG A 293 5.84 -14.06 -1.74
N ARG A 294 7.03 -14.51 -2.11
CA ARG A 294 8.24 -14.44 -1.26
C ARG A 294 8.68 -12.98 -1.02
N MET A 295 8.74 -12.14 -2.04
CA MET A 295 9.04 -10.70 -1.90
C MET A 295 8.04 -10.02 -0.94
N THR A 296 6.76 -10.30 -1.11
CA THR A 296 5.70 -9.79 -0.23
C THR A 296 5.92 -10.20 1.23
N ARG A 297 6.28 -11.47 1.48
CA ARG A 297 6.58 -11.95 2.84
C ARG A 297 7.78 -11.24 3.47
N VAL A 298 8.83 -10.96 2.68
CA VAL A 298 9.99 -10.19 3.17
C VAL A 298 9.56 -8.78 3.58
N VAL A 299 8.84 -8.06 2.72
CA VAL A 299 8.37 -6.70 3.01
C VAL A 299 7.37 -6.67 4.18
N ALA A 300 6.45 -7.65 4.24
CA ALA A 300 5.53 -7.77 5.36
C ALA A 300 6.25 -8.10 6.68
N SER A 301 7.36 -8.84 6.65
CA SER A 301 8.18 -9.09 7.85
C SER A 301 8.89 -7.83 8.34
N ILE A 302 9.33 -6.97 7.42
CA ILE A 302 9.85 -5.63 7.75
C ILE A 302 8.76 -4.80 8.44
N ALA A 303 7.56 -4.75 7.84
CA ALA A 303 6.44 -4.02 8.43
C ALA A 303 6.04 -4.57 9.80
N ALA A 304 6.00 -5.89 9.97
CA ALA A 304 5.70 -6.52 11.26
C ALA A 304 6.72 -6.14 12.35
N ARG A 305 8.01 -6.13 11.99
CA ARG A 305 9.10 -5.86 12.92
C ARG A 305 9.16 -4.40 13.36
N HIS A 306 8.97 -3.45 12.44
CA HIS A 306 9.25 -2.03 12.67
C HIS A 306 8.01 -1.19 12.88
N CYS A 307 6.89 -1.53 12.25
CA CYS A 307 5.72 -0.66 12.23
C CYS A 307 4.38 -1.39 12.47
N GLY A 308 4.39 -2.47 13.26
CA GLY A 308 3.14 -3.15 13.66
C GLY A 308 2.33 -3.70 12.47
N GLY A 309 3.00 -4.07 11.38
CA GLY A 309 2.40 -4.63 10.17
C GLY A 309 1.82 -3.59 9.20
N ARG A 310 1.96 -2.28 9.47
CA ARG A 310 1.44 -1.21 8.59
C ARG A 310 2.10 -1.23 7.23
N LEU A 311 1.37 -1.77 6.24
CA LEU A 311 1.81 -1.91 4.86
C LEU A 311 0.66 -1.60 3.90
N VAL A 312 0.90 -0.72 2.92
CA VAL A 312 -0.02 -0.48 1.80
C VAL A 312 0.71 -0.66 0.49
N SER A 313 0.15 -1.51 -0.37
CA SER A 313 0.68 -1.84 -1.68
C SER A 313 -0.20 -1.23 -2.76
N LEU A 314 0.40 -0.53 -3.73
CA LEU A 314 -0.27 0.18 -4.82
C LEU A 314 0.15 -0.43 -6.15
N LEU A 315 -0.82 -0.79 -6.99
CA LEU A 315 -0.55 -1.32 -8.33
C LEU A 315 0.17 -0.29 -9.19
N GLU A 316 1.26 -0.69 -9.82
CA GLU A 316 1.96 0.07 -10.86
C GLU A 316 1.83 -0.66 -12.22
N GLY A 317 2.93 -1.16 -12.78
CA GLY A 317 2.95 -1.88 -14.05
C GLY A 317 2.40 -3.31 -14.00
N GLY A 318 2.55 -4.02 -15.11
CA GLY A 318 2.03 -5.37 -15.36
C GLY A 318 1.00 -5.35 -16.51
N TYR A 319 1.37 -5.96 -17.66
CA TYR A 319 0.67 -5.75 -18.93
C TYR A 319 0.25 -7.05 -19.62
N ASN A 320 0.78 -8.20 -19.22
CA ASN A 320 0.20 -9.50 -19.52
C ASN A 320 -0.95 -9.76 -18.55
N LEU A 321 -2.19 -9.65 -18.99
CA LEU A 321 -3.36 -9.72 -18.13
C LEU A 321 -3.45 -10.99 -17.27
N GLY A 322 -3.10 -12.14 -17.84
CA GLY A 322 -3.10 -13.42 -17.12
C GLY A 322 -2.00 -13.50 -16.07
N GLY A 323 -0.77 -13.12 -16.44
CA GLY A 323 0.37 -13.06 -15.54
C GLY A 323 0.19 -12.05 -14.43
N LEU A 324 -0.27 -10.84 -14.77
CA LEU A 324 -0.62 -9.79 -13.81
C LEU A 324 -1.64 -10.28 -12.77
N ALA A 325 -2.74 -10.90 -13.24
CA ALA A 325 -3.79 -11.38 -12.35
C ALA A 325 -3.28 -12.49 -11.41
N SER A 326 -2.45 -13.40 -11.92
CA SER A 326 -1.87 -14.50 -11.14
C SER A 326 -0.88 -14.01 -10.09
N ALA A 327 0.07 -13.15 -10.47
CA ALA A 327 1.07 -12.59 -9.57
C ALA A 327 0.44 -11.68 -8.49
N ALA A 328 -0.51 -10.82 -8.88
CA ALA A 328 -1.26 -9.99 -7.93
C ALA A 328 -2.09 -10.84 -6.94
N HIS A 329 -2.71 -11.94 -7.40
CA HIS A 329 -3.41 -12.87 -6.53
C HIS A 329 -2.45 -13.50 -5.49
N ALA A 330 -1.25 -13.94 -5.90
CA ALA A 330 -0.24 -14.47 -5.00
C ALA A 330 0.23 -13.44 -3.97
N HIS A 331 0.42 -12.18 -4.41
CA HIS A 331 0.72 -11.05 -3.54
C HIS A 331 -0.37 -10.80 -2.49
N VAL A 332 -1.64 -10.72 -2.91
CA VAL A 332 -2.77 -10.50 -1.98
C VAL A 332 -2.91 -11.63 -0.98
N TRP A 333 -2.69 -12.89 -1.39
CA TRP A 333 -2.64 -14.01 -0.46
C TRP A 333 -1.56 -13.83 0.61
N ALA A 334 -0.34 -13.47 0.21
CA ALA A 334 0.75 -13.23 1.16
C ALA A 334 0.44 -12.09 2.13
N LEU A 335 -0.21 -11.01 1.67
CA LEU A 335 -0.67 -9.92 2.55
C LEU A 335 -1.70 -10.42 3.58
N THR A 336 -2.67 -11.24 3.16
CA THR A 336 -3.68 -11.79 4.10
C THR A 336 -3.07 -12.74 5.12
N GLU A 337 -2.12 -13.59 4.71
CA GLU A 337 -1.38 -14.48 5.61
C GLU A 337 -0.59 -13.66 6.65
N ALA A 338 0.14 -12.64 6.21
CA ALA A 338 0.89 -11.75 7.10
C ALA A 338 -0.03 -11.01 8.09
N ALA A 339 -1.18 -10.53 7.64
CA ALA A 339 -2.15 -9.86 8.50
C ALA A 339 -2.71 -10.79 9.59
N LEU A 340 -2.96 -12.05 9.25
CA LEU A 340 -3.45 -13.04 10.21
C LEU A 340 -2.39 -13.47 11.24
N ALA A 341 -1.12 -13.40 10.89
CA ALA A 341 0.00 -13.73 11.77
C ALA A 341 0.29 -12.64 12.82
N MET A 342 -0.22 -11.42 12.64
CA MET A 342 -0.01 -10.33 13.60
C MET A 342 -0.83 -10.55 14.88
N PRO A 343 -0.25 -10.28 16.06
CA PRO A 343 -1.00 -10.30 17.33
C PRO A 343 -2.18 -9.32 17.28
N ARG A 344 -3.23 -9.66 18.05
CA ARG A 344 -4.44 -8.81 18.21
C ARG A 344 -4.20 -7.73 19.23
#